data_3b875b061a5ae24f37e92b3646af5851
#
_entry.id   3b875b061a5ae24f37e92b3646af5851
#
_cell.length_a   1.000
_cell.length_b   1.000
_cell.length_c   1.000
_cell.angle_alpha   90.00
_cell.angle_beta   90.00
_cell.angle_gamma   90.00
#
_symmetry.space_group_name_H-M   'P 1'
#
loop_
_entity.id
_entity.type
_entity.pdbx_description
1 polymer ?
#
loop_
_entity_poly.entity_id
_entity_poly.type
_entity_poly.pdbx_seq_one_letter_code
_entity_poly.pdbx_strand_id
1 'polypeptide(L)'
;MPKLAVLADPHSTHTLKWIRSLSAHGYEILLIGIGEKSTSNYDSLKNVHFECIIVKKSRKKWKLDFFKITNLTHFFRIRKRIKSFKPDVLHSFYASSYGLIGALCGIKPFVISVWGSDVFDFPNKSLLHKSILKYSLSKANKICATGEVLKKESQRY
;
A
#
# COMPACT_ATOMS: atom_id res chain seq x y z
N MET A 1 19.96 11.35 -0.38
CA MET A 1 18.99 10.57 -1.20
C MET A 1 17.61 10.74 -0.61
N PRO A 2 16.60 11.07 -1.42
CA PRO A 2 15.23 11.15 -0.91
C PRO A 2 14.75 9.74 -0.51
N LYS A 3 14.02 9.69 0.62
CA LYS A 3 13.54 8.45 1.23
C LYS A 3 12.06 8.21 0.95
N LEU A 4 11.74 7.06 0.41
CA LEU A 4 10.37 6.70 0.07
C LEU A 4 9.95 5.43 0.80
N ALA A 5 8.90 5.48 1.61
CA ALA A 5 8.26 4.28 2.12
C ALA A 5 7.11 3.87 1.20
N VAL A 6 7.11 2.63 0.75
CA VAL A 6 6.08 2.08 -0.15
C VAL A 6 5.36 0.92 0.52
N LEU A 7 4.04 0.98 0.53
CA LEU A 7 3.15 -0.10 0.94
C LEU A 7 2.51 -0.70 -0.31
N ALA A 8 2.87 -1.92 -0.67
CA ALA A 8 2.41 -2.55 -1.91
C ALA A 8 2.47 -4.08 -1.86
N ASP A 9 1.73 -4.74 -2.76
CA ASP A 9 1.88 -6.17 -2.98
C ASP A 9 3.26 -6.47 -3.60
N PRO A 10 4.15 -7.19 -2.91
CA PRO A 10 5.50 -7.44 -3.38
C PRO A 10 5.56 -8.42 -4.56
N HIS A 11 4.49 -9.17 -4.82
CA HIS A 11 4.41 -10.12 -5.94
C HIS A 11 3.86 -9.49 -7.22
N SER A 12 3.32 -8.27 -7.14
CA SER A 12 2.79 -7.56 -8.29
C SER A 12 3.92 -7.13 -9.25
N THR A 13 3.76 -7.44 -10.53
CA THR A 13 4.68 -6.99 -11.58
C THR A 13 4.73 -5.46 -11.69
N HIS A 14 3.62 -4.79 -11.39
CA HIS A 14 3.56 -3.33 -11.34
C HIS A 14 4.43 -2.78 -10.19
N THR A 15 4.32 -3.37 -9.01
CA THR A 15 5.17 -2.99 -7.87
C THR A 15 6.65 -3.13 -8.22
N LEU A 16 7.03 -4.29 -8.80
CA LEU A 16 8.41 -4.55 -9.19
C LEU A 16 8.94 -3.51 -10.19
N LYS A 17 8.15 -3.19 -11.22
CA LYS A 17 8.54 -2.17 -12.22
C LYS A 17 8.72 -0.80 -11.58
N TRP A 18 7.79 -0.38 -10.72
CA TRP A 18 7.89 0.90 -10.02
C TRP A 18 9.10 0.98 -9.09
N ILE A 19 9.32 -0.05 -8.27
CA ILE A 19 10.44 -0.08 -7.32
C ILE A 19 11.78 -0.06 -8.07
N ARG A 20 11.92 -0.82 -9.15
CA ARG A 20 13.14 -0.79 -9.99
C ARG A 20 13.39 0.58 -10.59
N SER A 21 12.35 1.21 -11.13
CA SER A 21 12.47 2.55 -11.71
C SER A 21 12.87 3.58 -10.66
N LEU A 22 12.20 3.62 -9.51
CA LEU A 22 12.51 4.55 -8.43
C LEU A 22 13.92 4.32 -7.86
N SER A 23 14.32 3.06 -7.70
CA SER A 23 15.68 2.68 -7.29
C SER A 23 16.74 3.21 -8.27
N ALA A 24 16.51 3.06 -9.59
CA ALA A 24 17.40 3.56 -10.63
C ALA A 24 17.49 5.10 -10.65
N HIS A 25 16.44 5.80 -10.19
CA HIS A 25 16.42 7.26 -10.04
C HIS A 25 17.01 7.75 -8.71
N GLY A 26 17.64 6.88 -7.93
CA GLY A 26 18.39 7.27 -6.74
C GLY A 26 17.55 7.48 -5.49
N TYR A 27 16.34 6.90 -5.41
CA TYR A 27 15.57 6.88 -4.17
C TYR A 27 16.04 5.77 -3.22
N GLU A 28 16.16 6.09 -1.93
CA GLU A 28 16.26 5.08 -0.87
C GLU A 28 14.84 4.60 -0.50
N ILE A 29 14.56 3.32 -0.68
CA ILE A 29 13.19 2.80 -0.63
C ILE A 29 13.04 1.79 0.51
N LEU A 30 12.05 1.99 1.38
CA LEU A 30 11.52 0.98 2.27
C LEU A 30 10.24 0.41 1.64
N LEU A 31 10.32 -0.80 1.07
CA LEU A 31 9.15 -1.51 0.57
C LEU A 31 8.62 -2.46 1.64
N ILE A 32 7.37 -2.27 2.06
CA ILE A 32 6.69 -3.19 2.98
C ILE A 32 5.55 -3.87 2.23
N GLY A 33 5.66 -5.18 2.10
CA GLY A 33 4.63 -6.05 1.56
C GLY A 33 3.92 -6.87 2.63
N ILE A 34 2.73 -7.36 2.30
CA ILE A 34 1.96 -8.30 3.13
C ILE A 34 1.60 -9.48 2.24
N GLY A 35 1.93 -10.68 2.66
CA GLY A 35 1.67 -11.86 1.84
C GLY A 35 1.89 -13.17 2.58
N GLU A 36 1.65 -14.28 1.90
CA GLU A 36 1.86 -15.64 2.46
C GLU A 36 3.33 -16.07 2.40
N LYS A 37 4.08 -15.49 1.47
CA LYS A 37 5.49 -15.79 1.22
C LYS A 37 6.25 -14.50 0.96
N SER A 38 7.55 -14.50 1.23
CA SER A 38 8.47 -13.48 0.78
C SER A 38 8.87 -13.71 -0.69
N THR A 39 9.58 -12.75 -1.26
CA THR A 39 10.13 -12.82 -2.61
C THR A 39 11.56 -12.29 -2.62
N SER A 40 12.41 -12.82 -3.48
CA SER A 40 13.78 -12.35 -3.71
C SER A 40 13.90 -11.30 -4.83
N ASN A 41 12.78 -10.86 -5.41
CA ASN A 41 12.77 -9.95 -6.56
C ASN A 41 13.46 -8.60 -6.32
N TYR A 42 13.69 -8.23 -5.06
CA TYR A 42 14.27 -6.95 -4.64
C TYR A 42 15.69 -7.06 -4.09
N ASP A 43 16.23 -8.28 -3.91
CA ASP A 43 17.52 -8.51 -3.24
C ASP A 43 18.72 -7.92 -4.00
N SER A 44 18.60 -7.78 -5.32
CA SER A 44 19.64 -7.16 -6.16
C SER A 44 19.66 -5.62 -6.11
N LEU A 45 18.66 -4.99 -5.49
CA LEU A 45 18.51 -3.53 -5.46
C LEU A 45 19.11 -2.97 -4.16
N LYS A 46 20.34 -2.44 -4.22
CA LYS A 46 21.11 -2.01 -3.04
C LYS A 46 20.46 -0.92 -2.20
N ASN A 47 19.62 -0.07 -2.79
CA ASN A 47 18.92 1.04 -2.13
C ASN A 47 17.47 0.71 -1.80
N VAL A 48 17.08 -0.57 -1.83
CA VAL A 48 15.74 -1.04 -1.49
C VAL A 48 15.81 -1.94 -0.25
N HIS A 49 15.18 -1.50 0.83
CA HIS A 49 14.97 -2.26 2.05
C HIS A 49 13.61 -2.94 1.96
N PHE A 50 13.59 -4.21 1.58
CA PHE A 50 12.35 -4.97 1.46
C PHE A 50 12.02 -5.72 2.74
N GLU A 51 10.79 -5.57 3.22
CA GLU A 51 10.22 -6.31 4.34
C GLU A 51 8.88 -6.91 3.96
N CYS A 52 8.73 -8.22 4.15
CA CYS A 52 7.46 -8.89 3.96
C CYS A 52 6.87 -9.32 5.30
N ILE A 53 5.65 -8.88 5.58
CA ILE A 53 4.88 -9.35 6.72
C ILE A 53 4.11 -10.59 6.30
N ILE A 54 4.56 -11.73 6.83
CA ILE A 54 3.96 -13.02 6.52
C ILE A 54 2.67 -13.18 7.30
N VAL A 55 1.57 -13.36 6.58
CA VAL A 55 0.23 -13.62 7.14
C VAL A 55 -0.24 -14.98 6.67
N LYS A 56 -0.35 -15.94 7.59
CA LYS A 56 -0.86 -17.28 7.28
C LYS A 56 -2.34 -17.23 6.90
N LYS A 57 -2.69 -17.85 5.78
CA LYS A 57 -4.08 -17.98 5.33
C LYS A 57 -4.87 -18.85 6.32
N SER A 58 -5.89 -18.30 6.97
CA SER A 58 -6.79 -19.10 7.79
C SER A 58 -7.69 -19.95 6.89
N ARG A 59 -7.82 -21.25 7.18
CA ARG A 59 -8.68 -22.18 6.44
C ARG A 59 -10.18 -21.89 6.56
N LYS A 60 -10.60 -21.07 7.52
CA LYS A 60 -12.02 -20.67 7.67
C LYS A 60 -12.33 -19.56 6.65
N LYS A 61 -13.24 -19.85 5.74
CA LYS A 61 -13.89 -18.89 4.83
C LYS A 61 -14.75 -17.88 5.62
N TRP A 62 -14.12 -16.97 6.32
CA TRP A 62 -14.81 -15.80 6.84
C TRP A 62 -14.68 -14.66 5.83
N LYS A 63 -15.82 -14.07 5.49
CA LYS A 63 -16.03 -12.99 4.52
C LYS A 63 -15.30 -11.66 4.84
N LEU A 64 -14.37 -11.68 5.77
CA LEU A 64 -13.59 -10.52 6.24
C LEU A 64 -12.09 -10.73 6.03
N ASP A 65 -11.67 -11.07 4.78
CA ASP A 65 -10.23 -11.12 4.43
C ASP A 65 -9.50 -9.80 4.72
N PHE A 66 -10.25 -8.71 4.82
CA PHE A 66 -9.76 -7.39 5.17
C PHE A 66 -9.32 -7.28 6.64
N PHE A 67 -10.02 -7.93 7.58
CA PHE A 67 -9.66 -7.93 9.00
C PHE A 67 -8.48 -8.85 9.36
N LYS A 68 -8.03 -9.71 8.45
CA LYS A 68 -6.80 -10.50 8.66
C LYS A 68 -5.53 -9.65 8.58
N ILE A 69 -5.58 -8.54 7.85
CA ILE A 69 -4.51 -7.53 7.78
C ILE A 69 -4.48 -6.69 9.07
N THR A 70 -5.58 -6.65 9.79
CA THR A 70 -5.77 -5.91 11.03
C THR A 70 -5.45 -6.72 12.29
N ASN A 71 -4.55 -7.70 12.22
CA ASN A 71 -3.84 -8.00 13.44
C ASN A 71 -3.16 -6.71 13.87
N LEU A 72 -3.70 -6.10 14.90
CA LEU A 72 -3.28 -4.80 15.44
C LEU A 72 -1.75 -4.74 15.63
N THR A 73 -1.16 -5.91 15.95
CA THR A 73 0.29 -6.10 16.06
C THR A 73 1.04 -5.84 14.76
N HIS A 74 0.52 -6.30 13.61
CA HIS A 74 1.15 -6.06 12.31
C HIS A 74 1.09 -4.58 11.94
N PHE A 75 -0.06 -3.93 12.20
CA PHE A 75 -0.20 -2.50 11.96
C PHE A 75 0.82 -1.67 12.77
N PHE A 76 0.94 -1.92 14.08
CA PHE A 76 1.90 -1.21 14.92
C PHE A 76 3.35 -1.46 14.49
N ARG A 77 3.67 -2.68 14.06
CA ARG A 77 4.99 -3.02 13.51
C ARG A 77 5.27 -2.23 12.23
N ILE A 78 4.33 -2.19 11.28
CA ILE A 78 4.45 -1.41 10.05
C ILE A 78 4.68 0.07 10.38
N ARG A 79 3.80 0.65 11.20
CA ARG A 79 3.89 2.06 11.59
C ARG A 79 5.22 2.40 12.28
N LYS A 80 5.68 1.55 13.21
CA LYS A 80 6.97 1.73 13.87
C LYS A 80 8.12 1.70 12.86
N ARG A 81 8.08 0.74 11.94
CA ARG A 81 9.13 0.57 10.92
C ARG A 81 9.21 1.76 9.97
N ILE A 82 8.06 2.23 9.46
CA ILE A 82 8.02 3.41 8.60
C ILE A 82 8.53 4.64 9.37
N LYS A 83 8.10 4.85 10.62
CA LYS A 83 8.58 5.98 11.43
C LYS A 83 10.10 5.94 11.68
N SER A 84 10.67 4.76 11.93
CA SER A 84 12.12 4.62 12.12
C SER A 84 12.93 4.86 10.85
N PHE A 85 12.34 4.59 9.69
CA PHE A 85 12.96 4.86 8.38
C PHE A 85 12.98 6.36 8.05
N LYS A 86 12.07 7.16 8.64
CA LYS A 86 11.90 8.61 8.42
C LYS A 86 11.78 8.95 6.93
N PRO A 87 10.76 8.43 6.21
CA PRO A 87 10.60 8.71 4.80
C PRO A 87 10.19 10.16 4.56
N ASP A 88 10.64 10.74 3.43
CA ASP A 88 10.16 12.02 2.92
C ASP A 88 8.73 11.92 2.38
N VAL A 89 8.33 10.71 1.90
CA VAL A 89 6.99 10.43 1.38
C VAL A 89 6.58 9.00 1.76
N LEU A 90 5.33 8.82 2.20
CA LEU A 90 4.68 7.52 2.29
C LEU A 90 3.80 7.32 1.06
N HIS A 91 3.98 6.23 0.34
CA HIS A 91 3.21 5.90 -0.87
C HIS A 91 2.56 4.53 -0.75
N SER A 92 1.25 4.46 -0.89
CA SER A 92 0.51 3.20 -0.93
C SER A 92 0.02 2.91 -2.34
N PHE A 93 0.27 1.69 -2.80
CA PHE A 93 -0.36 1.15 -4.01
C PHE A 93 -1.62 0.41 -3.59
N TYR A 94 -2.73 0.69 -4.23
CA TYR A 94 -4.06 0.22 -3.88
C TYR A 94 -4.72 1.00 -2.73
N ALA A 95 -5.78 1.72 -3.05
CA ALA A 95 -6.48 2.57 -2.09
C ALA A 95 -7.26 1.79 -1.02
N SER A 96 -7.64 0.54 -1.30
CA SER A 96 -8.43 -0.29 -0.39
C SER A 96 -7.64 -0.85 0.79
N SER A 97 -6.62 -1.68 0.55
CA SER A 97 -5.86 -2.40 1.59
C SER A 97 -4.67 -1.61 2.10
N TYR A 98 -3.66 -1.44 1.25
CA TYR A 98 -2.45 -0.69 1.59
C TYR A 98 -2.74 0.79 1.84
N GLY A 99 -3.73 1.36 1.12
CA GLY A 99 -4.21 2.72 1.31
C GLY A 99 -4.76 2.94 2.71
N LEU A 100 -5.55 2.00 3.24
CA LEU A 100 -6.04 2.09 4.61
C LEU A 100 -4.89 2.03 5.62
N ILE A 101 -3.95 1.11 5.46
CA ILE A 101 -2.79 1.00 6.35
C ILE A 101 -2.00 2.31 6.35
N GLY A 102 -1.72 2.86 5.16
CA GLY A 102 -1.02 4.14 5.02
C GLY A 102 -1.77 5.30 5.69
N ALA A 103 -3.08 5.38 5.47
CA ALA A 103 -3.95 6.39 6.08
C ALA A 103 -3.92 6.33 7.62
N LEU A 104 -3.99 5.12 8.18
CA LEU A 104 -3.92 4.88 9.63
C LEU A 104 -2.53 5.15 10.22
N CYS A 105 -1.45 5.00 9.44
CA CYS A 105 -0.10 5.33 9.89
C CYS A 105 0.05 6.82 10.25
N GLY A 106 -0.72 7.70 9.62
CA GLY A 106 -0.71 9.13 9.91
C GLY A 106 0.60 9.84 9.55
N ILE A 107 1.36 9.30 8.60
CA ILE A 107 2.62 9.88 8.12
C ILE A 107 2.32 10.75 6.90
N LYS A 108 2.92 11.92 6.85
CA LYS A 108 2.73 12.90 5.77
C LYS A 108 4.08 13.34 5.21
N PRO A 109 4.16 13.68 3.92
CA PRO A 109 3.11 13.57 2.90
C PRO A 109 2.75 12.12 2.58
N PHE A 110 1.45 11.87 2.32
CA PHE A 110 0.92 10.56 1.98
C PHE A 110 0.33 10.55 0.58
N VAL A 111 0.76 9.61 -0.25
CA VAL A 111 0.33 9.44 -1.64
C VAL A 111 -0.36 8.08 -1.80
N ILE A 112 -1.43 8.03 -2.58
CA ILE A 112 -2.10 6.79 -2.97
C ILE A 112 -2.11 6.70 -4.49
N SER A 113 -1.65 5.55 -5.04
CA SER A 113 -1.91 5.18 -6.43
C SER A 113 -3.09 4.23 -6.49
N VAL A 114 -4.13 4.61 -7.24
CA VAL A 114 -5.30 3.77 -7.55
C VAL A 114 -5.04 2.94 -8.81
N TRP A 115 -5.53 1.68 -8.82
CA TRP A 115 -5.19 0.71 -9.86
C TRP A 115 -6.39 0.16 -10.62
N GLY A 116 -7.62 0.43 -10.17
CA GLY A 116 -8.88 0.03 -10.81
C GLY A 116 -9.80 -0.72 -9.87
N SER A 117 -9.56 -1.98 -9.58
CA SER A 117 -10.47 -2.77 -8.74
C SER A 117 -10.65 -2.22 -7.32
N ASP A 118 -9.70 -1.42 -6.84
CA ASP A 118 -9.79 -0.71 -5.55
C ASP A 118 -10.82 0.43 -5.55
N VAL A 119 -11.15 0.99 -6.70
CA VAL A 119 -12.16 2.06 -6.83
C VAL A 119 -13.41 1.63 -7.59
N PHE A 120 -13.32 0.64 -8.48
CA PHE A 120 -14.48 0.14 -9.23
C PHE A 120 -15.21 -0.99 -8.49
N ASP A 121 -14.49 -1.98 -7.94
CA ASP A 121 -15.09 -3.19 -7.39
C ASP A 121 -15.21 -3.16 -5.87
N PHE A 122 -14.15 -2.71 -5.21
CA PHE A 122 -14.05 -2.75 -3.75
C PHE A 122 -15.17 -1.97 -3.05
N PRO A 123 -15.53 -0.74 -3.41
CA PRO A 123 -16.58 0.02 -2.72
C PRO A 123 -17.97 -0.54 -2.94
N ASN A 124 -18.18 -1.33 -4.00
CA ASN A 124 -19.48 -1.94 -4.32
C ASN A 124 -19.78 -3.22 -3.50
N LYS A 125 -18.82 -3.71 -2.72
CA LYS A 125 -19.02 -4.93 -1.89
C LYS A 125 -19.91 -4.66 -0.68
N SER A 126 -19.84 -3.50 -0.06
CA SER A 126 -20.73 -3.06 1.03
C SER A 126 -20.47 -1.60 1.41
N LEU A 127 -21.39 -1.01 2.22
CA LEU A 127 -21.22 0.34 2.77
C LEU A 127 -19.92 0.49 3.58
N LEU A 128 -19.50 -0.56 4.30
CA LEU A 128 -18.24 -0.56 5.03
C LEU A 128 -17.04 -0.42 4.09
N HIS A 129 -17.00 -1.16 2.98
CA HIS A 129 -15.92 -1.06 1.99
C HIS A 129 -15.87 0.32 1.37
N LYS A 130 -17.04 0.90 1.06
CA LYS A 130 -17.14 2.28 0.56
C LYS A 130 -16.60 3.29 1.57
N SER A 131 -16.94 3.15 2.85
CA SER A 131 -16.46 4.03 3.92
C SER A 131 -14.94 3.93 4.12
N ILE A 132 -14.39 2.72 4.02
CA ILE A 132 -12.96 2.47 4.08
C ILE A 132 -12.24 3.17 2.93
N LEU A 133 -12.74 3.03 1.70
CA LEU A 133 -12.15 3.69 0.55
C LEU A 133 -12.17 5.21 0.71
N LYS A 134 -13.33 5.79 1.07
CA LYS A 134 -13.45 7.23 1.34
C LYS A 134 -12.45 7.70 2.39
N TYR A 135 -12.34 6.99 3.50
CA TYR A 135 -11.39 7.31 4.55
C TYR A 135 -9.94 7.27 4.03
N SER A 136 -9.56 6.22 3.31
CA SER A 136 -8.20 6.11 2.77
C SER A 136 -7.86 7.28 1.84
N LEU A 137 -8.75 7.58 0.89
CA LEU A 137 -8.54 8.66 -0.08
C LEU A 137 -8.55 10.04 0.60
N SER A 138 -9.41 10.27 1.60
CA SER A 138 -9.47 11.56 2.33
C SER A 138 -8.21 11.86 3.14
N LYS A 139 -7.41 10.85 3.47
CA LYS A 139 -6.14 11.02 4.19
C LYS A 139 -4.94 11.24 3.27
N ALA A 140 -5.08 11.01 1.97
CA ALA A 140 -4.00 11.23 1.01
C ALA A 140 -3.77 12.72 0.73
N ASN A 141 -2.51 13.13 0.64
CA ASN A 141 -2.15 14.45 0.15
C ASN A 141 -2.22 14.51 -1.39
N LYS A 142 -2.02 13.35 -2.04
CA LYS A 142 -2.12 13.22 -3.49
C LYS A 142 -2.63 11.83 -3.87
N ILE A 143 -3.52 11.80 -4.87
CA ILE A 143 -4.02 10.56 -5.47
C ILE A 143 -3.49 10.51 -6.91
N CYS A 144 -2.87 9.39 -7.28
CA CYS A 144 -2.36 9.14 -8.60
C CYS A 144 -3.22 8.10 -9.32
N ALA A 145 -3.61 8.38 -10.55
CA ALA A 145 -4.36 7.49 -11.42
C ALA A 145 -3.67 7.37 -12.78
N THR A 146 -3.74 6.21 -13.42
CA THR A 146 -3.09 5.94 -14.71
C THR A 146 -3.87 6.44 -15.92
N GLY A 147 -5.08 6.97 -15.72
CA GLY A 147 -5.92 7.50 -16.79
C GLY A 147 -7.14 8.27 -16.29
N GLU A 148 -7.78 9.02 -17.19
CA GLU A 148 -8.90 9.91 -16.84
C GLU A 148 -10.12 9.18 -16.30
N VAL A 149 -10.43 7.99 -16.78
CA VAL A 149 -11.55 7.19 -16.26
C VAL A 149 -11.34 6.83 -14.80
N LEU A 150 -10.14 6.37 -14.48
CA LEU A 150 -9.77 6.00 -13.11
C LEU A 150 -9.71 7.22 -12.17
N LYS A 151 -9.21 8.34 -12.68
CA LYS A 151 -9.21 9.62 -11.97
C LYS A 151 -10.63 10.06 -11.62
N LYS A 152 -11.55 10.09 -12.62
CA LYS A 152 -12.95 10.46 -12.41
C LYS A 152 -13.62 9.54 -11.39
N GLU A 153 -13.38 8.22 -11.46
CA GLU A 153 -13.98 7.29 -10.50
C GLU A 153 -13.45 7.52 -9.08
N SER A 154 -12.14 7.76 -8.93
CA SER A 154 -11.56 8.04 -7.61
C SER A 154 -12.07 9.35 -6.97
N GLN A 155 -12.48 10.34 -7.78
CA GLN A 155 -13.04 11.61 -7.33
C GLN A 155 -14.48 11.50 -6.79
N ARG A 156 -15.17 10.36 -7.02
CA ARG A 156 -16.53 10.11 -6.49
C ARG A 156 -16.53 9.76 -5.00
N TYR A 157 -15.40 9.48 -4.46
CA TYR A 157 -15.19 9.08 -3.06
C TYR A 157 -14.41 10.12 -2.28
#